data_bc154da07987180f33628064fde0ae03
#
_entry.id   bc154da07987180f33628064fde0ae03
#
_cell.length_a   1.000
_cell.length_b   1.000
_cell.length_c   1.000
_cell.angle_alpha   90.00
_cell.angle_beta   90.00
_cell.angle_gamma   90.00
#
_symmetry.space_group_name_H-M   'P 1'
#
loop_
_entity.id
_entity.type
_entity.pdbx_description
1 polymer ?
#
loop_
_entity_poly.entity_id
_entity_poly.type
_entity_poly.pdbx_seq_one_letter_code
_entity_poly.pdbx_strand_id
1 'polypeptide(L)'
;MYATENKITGWNLIIAFIALFIGGLFGPLQKLQSIGINAYPTLNSLGIKTYYQGLTLHGVLNALVFTTFFIIAFFTYAISRSLEREQKYPWVHWLAFILMTVGLVVAAVPLLGNAATVLYTFYPPMEASFFFYLGLTLVVVGSWVAGWGFFLAYGDWRKDNPGEKTPFIALASIITMVMWQIATLGVAAEILFQII
;
A
#
# COMPACT_ATOMS: atom_id res chain seq x y z
N MET A 1 9.56 -24.67 7.45
CA MET A 1 10.30 -23.41 7.57
C MET A 1 9.57 -22.34 6.75
N TYR A 2 9.37 -21.15 7.27
CA TYR A 2 8.74 -19.96 6.64
C TYR A 2 7.26 -20.10 6.25
N ALA A 3 6.48 -20.97 6.89
CA ALA A 3 5.08 -21.17 6.51
C ALA A 3 4.20 -19.94 6.73
N THR A 4 4.44 -19.20 7.82
CA THR A 4 3.69 -17.98 8.15
C THR A 4 4.08 -16.84 7.23
N GLU A 5 5.38 -16.65 6.98
CA GLU A 5 5.90 -15.63 6.05
C GLU A 5 5.39 -15.85 4.63
N ASN A 6 5.37 -17.11 4.17
CA ASN A 6 4.81 -17.43 2.85
C ASN A 6 3.32 -17.10 2.75
N LYS A 7 2.55 -17.35 3.82
CA LYS A 7 1.13 -16.99 3.88
C LYS A 7 0.92 -15.48 3.80
N ILE A 8 1.64 -14.73 4.63
CA ILE A 8 1.54 -13.26 4.67
C ILE A 8 1.98 -12.67 3.34
N THR A 9 3.09 -13.14 2.78
CA THR A 9 3.55 -12.79 1.43
C THR A 9 2.48 -13.04 0.39
N GLY A 10 1.90 -14.25 0.38
CA GLY A 10 0.88 -14.64 -0.60
C GLY A 10 -0.36 -13.75 -0.55
N TRP A 11 -0.89 -13.47 0.64
CA TRP A 11 -2.05 -12.60 0.78
C TRP A 11 -1.77 -11.15 0.33
N ASN A 12 -0.61 -10.61 0.70
CA ASN A 12 -0.21 -9.27 0.23
C ASN A 12 -0.05 -9.23 -1.30
N LEU A 13 0.54 -10.26 -1.92
CA LEU A 13 0.69 -10.34 -3.38
C LEU A 13 -0.67 -10.43 -4.09
N ILE A 14 -1.62 -11.21 -3.55
CA ILE A 14 -2.97 -11.31 -4.11
C ILE A 14 -3.63 -9.93 -4.16
N ILE A 15 -3.61 -9.18 -3.05
CA ILE A 15 -4.18 -7.83 -3.01
C ILE A 15 -3.43 -6.90 -3.97
N ALA A 16 -2.10 -6.95 -3.98
CA ALA A 16 -1.27 -6.13 -4.86
C ALA A 16 -1.63 -6.35 -6.35
N PHE A 17 -1.68 -7.59 -6.80
CA PHE A 17 -1.97 -7.89 -8.20
C PHE A 17 -3.43 -7.62 -8.59
N ILE A 18 -4.39 -7.80 -7.69
CA ILE A 18 -5.78 -7.37 -7.91
C ILE A 18 -5.83 -5.85 -8.08
N ALA A 19 -5.14 -5.10 -7.21
CA ALA A 19 -5.10 -3.64 -7.32
C ALA A 19 -4.43 -3.19 -8.62
N LEU A 20 -3.31 -3.79 -9.00
CA LEU A 20 -2.62 -3.52 -10.26
C LEU A 20 -3.52 -3.77 -11.46
N PHE A 21 -4.21 -4.92 -11.48
CA PHE A 21 -5.10 -5.29 -12.57
C PHE A 21 -6.27 -4.31 -12.70
N ILE A 22 -7.00 -4.07 -11.60
CA ILE A 22 -8.15 -3.16 -11.60
C ILE A 22 -7.69 -1.74 -11.94
N GLY A 23 -6.64 -1.24 -11.25
CA GLY A 23 -6.10 0.09 -11.50
C GLY A 23 -5.60 0.26 -12.94
N GLY A 24 -4.98 -0.78 -13.50
CA GLY A 24 -4.49 -0.82 -14.89
C GLY A 24 -5.61 -0.66 -15.91
N LEU A 25 -6.80 -1.21 -15.66
CA LEU A 25 -7.95 -1.07 -16.58
C LEU A 25 -8.41 0.38 -16.78
N PHE A 26 -8.16 1.25 -15.80
CA PHE A 26 -8.49 2.68 -15.91
C PHE A 26 -7.52 3.47 -16.79
N GLY A 27 -6.30 2.98 -17.05
CA GLY A 27 -5.33 3.62 -17.94
C GLY A 27 -5.87 3.85 -19.37
N PRO A 28 -6.35 2.82 -20.08
CA PRO A 28 -7.01 2.96 -21.38
C PRO A 28 -8.20 3.93 -21.38
N LEU A 29 -9.00 3.95 -20.30
CA LEU A 29 -10.12 4.88 -20.16
C LEU A 29 -9.66 6.35 -20.09
N GLN A 30 -8.55 6.61 -19.41
CA GLN A 30 -7.91 7.93 -19.41
C GLN A 30 -7.49 8.34 -20.83
N LYS A 31 -6.93 7.40 -21.60
CA LYS A 31 -6.52 7.66 -22.97
C LYS A 31 -7.69 7.93 -23.88
N LEU A 32 -8.77 7.18 -23.77
CA LEU A 32 -10.01 7.44 -24.53
C LEU A 32 -10.53 8.85 -24.26
N GLN A 33 -10.61 9.26 -23.01
CA GLN A 33 -11.03 10.61 -22.64
C GLN A 33 -10.12 11.70 -23.27
N SER A 34 -8.80 11.45 -23.31
CA SER A 34 -7.84 12.43 -23.89
C SER A 34 -8.00 12.65 -25.40
N ILE A 35 -8.61 11.72 -26.12
CA ILE A 35 -8.92 11.80 -27.55
C ILE A 35 -10.40 12.16 -27.82
N GLY A 36 -11.13 12.61 -26.80
CA GLY A 36 -12.51 13.07 -26.91
C GLY A 36 -13.58 11.97 -26.79
N ILE A 37 -13.21 10.74 -26.49
CA ILE A 37 -14.17 9.62 -26.30
C ILE A 37 -14.45 9.45 -24.81
N ASN A 38 -15.63 9.88 -24.37
CA ASN A 38 -16.06 9.71 -22.99
C ASN A 38 -16.72 8.33 -22.80
N ALA A 39 -15.99 7.39 -22.18
CA ALA A 39 -16.47 6.05 -21.88
C ALA A 39 -17.16 5.93 -20.50
N TYR A 40 -17.10 6.95 -19.65
CA TYR A 40 -17.63 6.89 -18.28
C TYR A 40 -19.15 6.68 -18.18
N PRO A 41 -19.99 7.22 -19.10
CA PRO A 41 -21.41 6.94 -19.08
C PRO A 41 -21.75 5.45 -19.16
N THR A 42 -20.94 4.63 -19.87
CA THR A 42 -21.14 3.18 -19.99
C THR A 42 -20.76 2.43 -18.71
N LEU A 43 -19.94 3.04 -17.84
CA LEU A 43 -19.46 2.45 -16.58
C LEU A 43 -20.33 2.87 -15.37
N ASN A 44 -21.35 3.69 -15.60
CA ASN A 44 -22.20 4.22 -14.53
C ASN A 44 -22.91 3.11 -13.74
N SER A 45 -23.30 2.02 -14.41
CA SER A 45 -23.87 0.84 -13.76
C SER A 45 -22.91 0.12 -12.79
N LEU A 46 -21.60 0.32 -12.95
CA LEU A 46 -20.56 -0.20 -12.06
C LEU A 46 -20.16 0.79 -10.95
N GLY A 47 -20.88 1.92 -10.85
CA GLY A 47 -20.57 2.96 -9.86
C GLY A 47 -19.45 3.93 -10.29
N ILE A 48 -18.88 3.78 -11.50
CA ILE A 48 -17.82 4.65 -12.03
C ILE A 48 -18.48 5.73 -12.88
N LYS A 49 -18.58 6.96 -12.35
CA LYS A 49 -19.40 8.03 -12.91
C LYS A 49 -18.59 9.11 -13.63
N THR A 50 -17.38 9.38 -13.15
CA THR A 50 -16.61 10.54 -13.61
C THR A 50 -15.17 10.18 -13.96
N TYR A 51 -14.58 10.99 -14.84
CA TYR A 51 -13.18 10.91 -15.21
C TYR A 51 -12.25 10.99 -13.98
N TYR A 52 -12.50 11.95 -13.08
CA TYR A 52 -11.65 12.13 -11.89
C TYR A 52 -11.78 10.99 -10.89
N GLN A 53 -12.95 10.37 -10.76
CA GLN A 53 -13.10 9.13 -9.99
C GLN A 53 -12.23 8.01 -10.60
N GLY A 54 -12.30 7.82 -11.92
CA GLY A 54 -11.48 6.82 -12.62
C GLY A 54 -9.99 7.10 -12.54
N LEU A 55 -9.58 8.36 -12.62
CA LEU A 55 -8.19 8.78 -12.49
C LEU A 55 -7.68 8.57 -11.05
N THR A 56 -8.51 8.82 -10.04
CA THR A 56 -8.19 8.54 -8.65
C THR A 56 -8.04 7.03 -8.41
N LEU A 57 -8.96 6.21 -8.94
CA LEU A 57 -8.85 4.74 -8.91
C LEU A 57 -7.55 4.27 -9.55
N HIS A 58 -7.23 4.77 -10.74
CA HIS A 58 -5.99 4.43 -11.43
C HIS A 58 -4.75 4.72 -10.58
N GLY A 59 -4.64 5.95 -10.07
CA GLY A 59 -3.49 6.38 -9.29
C GLY A 59 -3.39 5.68 -7.95
N VAL A 60 -4.48 5.64 -7.17
CA VAL A 60 -4.48 5.05 -5.83
C VAL A 60 -4.19 3.55 -5.87
N LEU A 61 -4.85 2.80 -6.78
CA LEU A 61 -4.65 1.36 -6.87
C LEU A 61 -3.25 1.00 -7.37
N ASN A 62 -2.69 1.72 -8.35
CA ASN A 62 -1.38 1.42 -8.88
C ASN A 62 -0.23 2.01 -8.05
N ALA A 63 -0.31 3.31 -7.70
CA ALA A 63 0.80 3.99 -7.04
C ALA A 63 0.84 3.74 -5.52
N LEU A 64 -0.31 3.58 -4.85
CA LEU A 64 -0.33 3.38 -3.40
C LEU A 64 -0.59 1.92 -3.02
N VAL A 65 -1.69 1.32 -3.48
CA VAL A 65 -2.09 -0.01 -3.01
C VAL A 65 -1.14 -1.08 -3.55
N PHE A 66 -0.99 -1.16 -4.89
CA PHE A 66 -0.11 -2.17 -5.49
C PHE A 66 1.31 -2.07 -4.94
N THR A 67 1.91 -0.88 -4.97
CA THR A 67 3.31 -0.73 -4.56
C THR A 67 3.51 -1.05 -3.08
N THR A 68 2.63 -0.58 -2.20
CA THR A 68 2.76 -0.81 -0.76
C THR A 68 2.61 -2.29 -0.41
N PHE A 69 1.55 -2.95 -0.88
CA PHE A 69 1.34 -4.37 -0.60
C PHE A 69 2.43 -5.24 -1.24
N PHE A 70 2.86 -4.92 -2.47
CA PHE A 70 3.92 -5.65 -3.15
C PHE A 70 5.27 -5.55 -2.43
N ILE A 71 5.66 -4.34 -2.00
CA ILE A 71 6.92 -4.11 -1.29
C ILE A 71 6.91 -4.83 0.07
N ILE A 72 5.81 -4.74 0.83
CA ILE A 72 5.67 -5.46 2.10
C ILE A 72 5.72 -6.97 1.90
N ALA A 73 5.08 -7.50 0.86
CA ALA A 73 5.17 -8.91 0.50
C ALA A 73 6.61 -9.33 0.20
N PHE A 74 7.28 -8.56 -0.68
CA PHE A 74 8.66 -8.84 -1.07
C PHE A 74 9.61 -8.83 0.13
N PHE A 75 9.52 -7.83 1.01
CA PHE A 75 10.39 -7.75 2.17
C PHE A 75 10.08 -8.82 3.22
N THR A 76 8.80 -9.18 3.43
CA THR A 76 8.44 -10.31 4.30
C THR A 76 9.11 -11.60 3.85
N TYR A 77 9.10 -11.85 2.54
CA TYR A 77 9.77 -12.99 1.94
C TYR A 77 11.30 -12.89 2.03
N ALA A 78 11.86 -11.78 1.55
CA ALA A 78 13.28 -11.63 1.31
C ALA A 78 14.11 -11.53 2.61
N ILE A 79 13.61 -10.80 3.61
CA ILE A 79 14.31 -10.64 4.89
C ILE A 79 14.43 -11.98 5.61
N SER A 80 13.34 -12.75 5.72
CA SER A 80 13.36 -14.02 6.43
C SER A 80 14.38 -15.00 5.83
N ARG A 81 14.49 -15.02 4.50
CA ARG A 81 15.46 -15.89 3.81
C ARG A 81 16.87 -15.37 3.85
N SER A 82 17.03 -14.06 3.76
CA SER A 82 18.35 -13.42 3.83
C SER A 82 18.98 -13.55 5.22
N LEU A 83 18.16 -13.54 6.27
CA LEU A 83 18.60 -13.76 7.65
C LEU A 83 18.57 -15.24 8.07
N GLU A 84 18.15 -16.15 7.18
CA GLU A 84 18.00 -17.60 7.40
C GLU A 84 17.21 -17.95 8.65
N ARG A 85 16.19 -17.14 8.98
CA ARG A 85 15.37 -17.34 10.19
C ARG A 85 13.90 -16.98 9.96
N GLU A 86 13.03 -17.67 10.68
CA GLU A 86 11.60 -17.32 10.75
C GLU A 86 11.40 -16.06 11.59
N GLN A 87 10.33 -15.31 11.31
CA GLN A 87 9.99 -14.12 12.05
C GLN A 87 9.49 -14.47 13.45
N LYS A 88 10.16 -13.97 14.46
CA LYS A 88 9.83 -14.25 15.86
C LYS A 88 8.48 -13.66 16.29
N TYR A 89 8.05 -12.59 15.63
CA TYR A 89 6.82 -11.86 15.96
C TYR A 89 5.84 -11.84 14.77
N PRO A 90 5.31 -13.00 14.34
CA PRO A 90 4.45 -13.08 13.17
C PRO A 90 3.15 -12.29 13.33
N TRP A 91 2.69 -12.06 14.57
CA TRP A 91 1.51 -11.27 14.85
C TRP A 91 1.65 -9.80 14.42
N VAL A 92 2.87 -9.23 14.42
CA VAL A 92 3.13 -7.86 13.94
C VAL A 92 2.81 -7.76 12.45
N HIS A 93 3.23 -8.74 11.66
CA HIS A 93 2.97 -8.77 10.22
C HIS A 93 1.50 -9.04 9.89
N TRP A 94 0.82 -9.87 10.71
CA TRP A 94 -0.63 -10.04 10.58
C TRP A 94 -1.40 -8.78 10.96
N LEU A 95 -1.00 -8.08 12.01
CA LEU A 95 -1.59 -6.79 12.37
C LEU A 95 -1.40 -5.77 11.24
N ALA A 96 -0.20 -5.69 10.68
CA ALA A 96 0.10 -4.83 9.53
C ALA A 96 -0.82 -5.16 8.33
N PHE A 97 -0.94 -6.43 7.98
CA PHE A 97 -1.79 -6.90 6.90
C PHE A 97 -3.28 -6.54 7.14
N ILE A 98 -3.76 -6.74 8.36
CA ILE A 98 -5.16 -6.40 8.73
C ILE A 98 -5.38 -4.89 8.62
N LEU A 99 -4.48 -4.07 9.18
CA LEU A 99 -4.59 -2.60 9.10
C LEU A 99 -4.61 -2.12 7.65
N MET A 100 -3.70 -2.61 6.82
CA MET A 100 -3.62 -2.25 5.40
C MET A 100 -4.87 -2.69 4.64
N THR A 101 -5.37 -3.90 4.89
CA THR A 101 -6.56 -4.43 4.21
C THR A 101 -7.83 -3.70 4.64
N VAL A 102 -8.00 -3.44 5.93
CA VAL A 102 -9.11 -2.64 6.45
C VAL A 102 -9.04 -1.22 5.88
N GLY A 103 -7.86 -0.62 5.87
CA GLY A 103 -7.64 0.70 5.28
C GLY A 103 -8.02 0.76 3.81
N LEU A 104 -7.64 -0.23 3.02
CA LEU A 104 -8.02 -0.36 1.62
C LEU A 104 -9.55 -0.42 1.46
N VAL A 105 -10.24 -1.24 2.26
CA VAL A 105 -11.71 -1.36 2.20
C VAL A 105 -12.38 -0.05 2.58
N VAL A 106 -11.93 0.60 3.65
CA VAL A 106 -12.47 1.89 4.12
C VAL A 106 -12.31 2.98 3.07
N ALA A 107 -11.16 3.05 2.38
CA ALA A 107 -10.93 4.01 1.30
C ALA A 107 -11.73 3.68 0.02
N ALA A 108 -11.94 2.40 -0.26
CA ALA A 108 -12.65 1.95 -1.47
C ALA A 108 -14.13 2.36 -1.46
N VAL A 109 -14.79 2.38 -0.30
CA VAL A 109 -16.21 2.73 -0.19
C VAL A 109 -16.52 4.12 -0.75
N PRO A 110 -15.91 5.22 -0.27
CA PRO A 110 -16.17 6.55 -0.84
C PRO A 110 -15.65 6.68 -2.29
N LEU A 111 -14.57 6.00 -2.62
CA LEU A 111 -14.02 6.02 -3.97
C LEU A 111 -14.98 5.41 -4.99
N LEU A 112 -15.58 4.26 -4.69
CA LEU A 112 -16.60 3.63 -5.53
C LEU A 112 -17.92 4.40 -5.50
N GLY A 113 -18.22 5.11 -4.41
CA GLY A 113 -19.37 6.00 -4.27
C GLY A 113 -19.23 7.34 -5.02
N ASN A 114 -18.12 7.59 -5.73
CA ASN A 114 -17.78 8.88 -6.35
C ASN A 114 -17.66 10.04 -5.34
N ALA A 115 -17.27 9.73 -4.11
CA ALA A 115 -17.02 10.69 -3.04
C ALA A 115 -15.50 10.87 -2.77
N ALA A 116 -14.67 10.52 -3.74
CA ALA A 116 -13.21 10.76 -3.74
C ALA A 116 -12.73 10.96 -5.18
N THR A 117 -12.39 12.21 -5.50
CA THR A 117 -11.95 12.63 -6.84
C THR A 117 -10.62 13.37 -6.81
N VAL A 118 -9.89 13.30 -5.68
CA VAL A 118 -8.69 14.09 -5.35
C VAL A 118 -7.41 13.61 -6.03
N LEU A 119 -7.45 12.58 -6.85
CA LEU A 119 -6.29 11.87 -7.37
C LEU A 119 -5.50 11.17 -6.24
N TYR A 120 -4.38 10.54 -6.58
CA TYR A 120 -3.52 9.91 -5.58
C TYR A 120 -2.57 10.91 -4.88
N THR A 121 -2.55 12.15 -5.34
CA THR A 121 -1.74 13.26 -4.81
C THR A 121 -2.57 14.27 -4.02
N PHE A 122 -3.84 13.99 -3.77
CA PHE A 122 -4.77 14.82 -2.98
C PHE A 122 -4.87 16.26 -3.51
N TYR A 123 -5.01 16.42 -4.81
CA TYR A 123 -4.84 17.69 -5.53
C TYR A 123 -6.00 18.66 -5.31
N PRO A 124 -5.81 19.82 -4.62
CA PRO A 124 -6.84 20.85 -4.49
C PRO A 124 -7.17 21.46 -5.86
N PRO A 125 -8.39 21.90 -6.13
CA PRO A 125 -9.57 21.98 -5.24
C PRO A 125 -10.46 20.72 -5.22
N MET A 126 -9.94 19.56 -5.62
CA MET A 126 -10.68 18.32 -5.61
C MET A 126 -10.87 17.83 -4.18
N GLU A 127 -11.98 17.16 -3.91
CA GLU A 127 -12.37 16.76 -2.57
C GLU A 127 -12.51 15.25 -2.45
N ALA A 128 -12.34 14.74 -1.23
CA ALA A 128 -12.65 13.38 -0.87
C ALA A 128 -13.31 13.31 0.51
N SER A 129 -14.10 12.25 0.70
CA SER A 129 -14.68 11.93 1.99
C SER A 129 -13.61 11.66 3.04
N PHE A 130 -13.89 12.01 4.30
CA PHE A 130 -13.08 11.66 5.47
C PHE A 130 -12.66 10.18 5.48
N PHE A 131 -13.56 9.26 5.13
CA PHE A 131 -13.24 7.83 5.10
C PHE A 131 -12.21 7.44 4.05
N PHE A 132 -12.09 8.18 2.95
CA PHE A 132 -11.00 7.97 1.99
C PHE A 132 -9.65 8.23 2.64
N TYR A 133 -9.48 9.37 3.29
CA TYR A 133 -8.23 9.73 3.97
C TYR A 133 -7.93 8.82 5.15
N LEU A 134 -8.94 8.48 5.97
CA LEU A 134 -8.79 7.53 7.07
C LEU A 134 -8.32 6.15 6.58
N GLY A 135 -8.89 5.67 5.47
CA GLY A 135 -8.49 4.40 4.86
C GLY A 135 -7.04 4.43 4.40
N LEU A 136 -6.61 5.50 3.71
CA LEU A 136 -5.20 5.65 3.28
C LEU A 136 -4.25 5.77 4.47
N THR A 137 -4.65 6.47 5.53
CA THR A 137 -3.89 6.53 6.79
C THR A 137 -3.65 5.13 7.36
N LEU A 138 -4.68 4.29 7.41
CA LEU A 138 -4.55 2.91 7.89
C LEU A 138 -3.61 2.07 7.02
N VAL A 139 -3.61 2.27 5.70
CA VAL A 139 -2.64 1.61 4.80
C VAL A 139 -1.21 2.04 5.15
N VAL A 140 -0.96 3.33 5.30
CA VAL A 140 0.37 3.86 5.64
C VAL A 140 0.82 3.37 7.01
N VAL A 141 -0.02 3.50 8.04
CA VAL A 141 0.30 3.03 9.40
C VAL A 141 0.54 1.52 9.42
N GLY A 142 -0.28 0.75 8.71
CA GLY A 142 -0.08 -0.70 8.57
C GLY A 142 1.28 -1.04 7.94
N SER A 143 1.70 -0.29 6.92
CA SER A 143 3.03 -0.47 6.31
C SER A 143 4.18 -0.13 7.28
N TRP A 144 3.99 0.87 8.17
CA TRP A 144 4.96 1.18 9.23
C TRP A 144 5.05 0.05 10.25
N VAL A 145 3.91 -0.53 10.65
CA VAL A 145 3.87 -1.70 11.55
C VAL A 145 4.62 -2.89 10.94
N ALA A 146 4.47 -3.14 9.63
CA ALA A 146 5.26 -4.15 8.94
C ALA A 146 6.77 -3.85 9.01
N GLY A 147 7.15 -2.58 8.77
CA GLY A 147 8.53 -2.12 8.89
C GLY A 147 9.11 -2.37 10.28
N TRP A 148 8.35 -2.13 11.33
CA TRP A 148 8.79 -2.45 12.70
C TRP A 148 9.01 -3.95 12.89
N GLY A 149 8.18 -4.82 12.30
CA GLY A 149 8.42 -6.26 12.28
C GLY A 149 9.77 -6.62 11.67
N PHE A 150 10.15 -5.96 10.57
CA PHE A 150 11.45 -6.15 9.94
C PHE A 150 12.61 -5.65 10.80
N PHE A 151 12.46 -4.51 11.47
CA PHE A 151 13.48 -3.98 12.40
C PHE A 151 13.69 -4.91 13.59
N LEU A 152 12.61 -5.48 14.14
CA LEU A 152 12.69 -6.46 15.21
C LEU A 152 13.42 -7.74 14.76
N ALA A 153 13.08 -8.26 13.59
CA ALA A 153 13.73 -9.45 13.03
C ALA A 153 15.24 -9.23 12.82
N TYR A 154 15.61 -8.08 12.26
CA TYR A 154 17.00 -7.69 12.08
C TYR A 154 17.72 -7.49 13.40
N GLY A 155 17.09 -6.80 14.36
CA GLY A 155 17.67 -6.56 15.69
C GLY A 155 17.97 -7.87 16.45
N ASP A 156 17.07 -8.84 16.38
CA ASP A 156 17.30 -10.17 16.99
C ASP A 156 18.40 -10.94 16.26
N TRP A 157 18.42 -10.90 14.92
CA TRP A 157 19.51 -11.51 14.14
C TRP A 157 20.86 -10.91 14.51
N ARG A 158 20.93 -9.60 14.67
CA ARG A 158 22.18 -8.88 15.01
C ARG A 158 22.71 -9.24 16.40
N LYS A 159 21.82 -9.52 17.37
CA LYS A 159 22.21 -9.98 18.72
C LYS A 159 22.81 -11.38 18.68
N ASP A 160 22.24 -12.25 17.85
CA ASP A 160 22.67 -13.65 17.75
C ASP A 160 23.94 -13.81 16.88
N ASN A 161 24.27 -12.80 16.04
CA ASN A 161 25.42 -12.81 15.13
C ASN A 161 26.30 -11.56 15.32
N PRO A 162 26.95 -11.41 16.51
CA PRO A 162 27.78 -10.25 16.80
C PRO A 162 29.02 -10.24 15.90
N GLY A 163 29.27 -9.12 15.22
CA GLY A 163 30.44 -8.95 14.34
C GLY A 163 30.27 -9.48 12.92
N GLU A 164 29.24 -10.24 12.62
CA GLU A 164 28.98 -10.71 11.25
C GLU A 164 28.54 -9.57 10.32
N LYS A 165 28.84 -9.71 9.04
CA LYS A 165 28.38 -8.76 8.01
C LYS A 165 26.90 -8.99 7.76
N THR A 166 26.11 -7.92 7.84
CA THR A 166 24.67 -7.98 7.50
C THR A 166 24.49 -8.44 6.05
N PRO A 167 23.64 -9.44 5.79
CA PRO A 167 23.31 -9.85 4.44
C PRO A 167 22.74 -8.67 3.64
N PHE A 168 23.19 -8.52 2.40
CA PHE A 168 22.89 -7.33 1.57
C PHE A 168 21.38 -7.08 1.39
N ILE A 169 20.61 -8.13 1.14
CA ILE A 169 19.14 -8.01 0.94
C ILE A 169 18.46 -7.54 2.23
N ALA A 170 18.86 -8.08 3.38
CA ALA A 170 18.32 -7.62 4.67
C ALA A 170 18.66 -6.15 4.92
N LEU A 171 19.91 -5.74 4.71
CA LEU A 171 20.34 -4.35 4.86
C LEU A 171 19.58 -3.40 3.94
N ALA A 172 19.47 -3.75 2.64
CA ALA A 172 18.73 -2.96 1.67
C ALA A 172 17.25 -2.80 2.06
N SER A 173 16.62 -3.89 2.51
CA SER A 173 15.22 -3.86 2.96
C SER A 173 15.02 -2.96 4.18
N ILE A 174 15.91 -3.02 5.16
CA ILE A 174 15.86 -2.17 6.37
C ILE A 174 16.02 -0.69 5.99
N ILE A 175 17.02 -0.36 5.17
CA ILE A 175 17.25 1.03 4.72
C ILE A 175 16.02 1.54 3.94
N THR A 176 15.47 0.73 3.05
CA THR A 176 14.26 1.10 2.29
C THR A 176 13.07 1.36 3.21
N MET A 177 12.88 0.55 4.27
CA MET A 177 11.80 0.78 5.22
C MET A 177 11.99 2.03 6.07
N VAL A 178 13.22 2.36 6.45
CA VAL A 178 13.53 3.64 7.13
C VAL A 178 13.19 4.81 6.19
N MET A 179 13.67 4.75 4.95
CA MET A 179 13.38 5.77 3.93
C MET A 179 11.87 5.92 3.68
N TRP A 180 11.15 4.80 3.59
CA TRP A 180 9.69 4.78 3.43
C TRP A 180 8.98 5.48 4.59
N GLN A 181 9.33 5.17 5.83
CA GLN A 181 8.73 5.79 7.01
C GLN A 181 8.97 7.31 7.02
N ILE A 182 10.20 7.75 6.72
CA ILE A 182 10.53 9.19 6.64
C ILE A 182 9.73 9.87 5.51
N ALA A 183 9.71 9.29 4.32
CA ALA A 183 9.01 9.84 3.17
C ALA A 183 7.49 9.95 3.42
N THR A 184 6.90 8.95 4.06
CA THR A 184 5.46 8.93 4.35
C THR A 184 5.04 9.77 5.56
N LEU A 185 5.96 10.35 6.33
CA LEU A 185 5.64 11.40 7.31
C LEU A 185 5.05 12.64 6.63
N GLY A 186 5.55 13.01 5.44
CA GLY A 186 4.98 14.09 4.64
C GLY A 186 3.55 13.78 4.22
N VAL A 187 3.30 12.57 3.74
CA VAL A 187 1.94 12.10 3.37
C VAL A 187 1.02 12.10 4.59
N ALA A 188 1.50 11.66 5.75
CA ALA A 188 0.72 11.68 6.99
C ALA A 188 0.35 13.10 7.40
N ALA A 189 1.27 14.06 7.29
CA ALA A 189 0.99 15.47 7.56
C ALA A 189 -0.05 16.02 6.58
N GLU A 190 0.09 15.74 5.28
CA GLU A 190 -0.87 16.16 4.25
C GLU A 190 -2.28 15.60 4.53
N ILE A 191 -2.39 14.32 4.86
CA ILE A 191 -3.67 13.69 5.21
C ILE A 191 -4.30 14.36 6.44
N LEU A 192 -3.50 14.70 7.47
CA LEU A 192 -4.00 15.39 8.65
C LEU A 192 -4.61 16.76 8.30
N PHE A 193 -3.96 17.51 7.40
CA PHE A 193 -4.52 18.78 6.93
C PHE A 193 -5.79 18.62 6.08
N GLN A 194 -6.00 17.48 5.45
CA GLN A 194 -7.23 17.20 4.69
C GLN A 194 -8.39 16.72 5.57
N ILE A 195 -8.10 16.27 6.79
CA ILE A 195 -9.10 15.77 7.74
C ILE A 195 -9.65 16.90 8.64
N ILE A 196 -8.85 17.93 8.88
CA ILE A 196 -9.22 19.08 9.73
C ILE A 196 -9.95 20.14 8.90
#